data_f9ebb2e264e912a6144006c7c9283c84
#
_entry.id   f9ebb2e264e912a6144006c7c9283c84
#
_cell.length_a   1.000
_cell.length_b   1.000
_cell.length_c   1.000
_cell.angle_alpha   90.00
_cell.angle_beta   90.00
_cell.angle_gamma   90.00
#
_symmetry.space_group_name_H-M   'P 1'
#
loop_
_entity.id
_entity.type
_entity.pdbx_description
1 polymer ?
#
loop_
_entity_poly.entity_id
_entity_poly.type
_entity_poly.pdbx_seq_one_letter_code
_entity_poly.pdbx_strand_id
1 'polypeptide(L)'
;ILALGIFISFRILDIPDLSVDGTFTLGVAVSVMQAFNGDPIKGILLSIVAGAIAGSVTGILITKLNVQPILAGIITMTALYSINLKIMDRPNISLYKKDTIFTMAQKYFGDYYKLAAAGIVLVIAAVLLFWFLKTQAGMSLRATGDNEYMVRASSINSDRMKIMGFAIANALVSLSGAMYAQYSSAGDSNSGTGMLVVG
;
A
#
# COMPACT_ATOMS: atom_id res chain seq x y z
N ILE A 1 5.41 -3.00 7.65
CA ILE A 1 5.23 -2.16 6.44
C ILE A 1 3.81 -1.61 6.43
N LEU A 2 2.79 -2.44 6.68
CA LEU A 2 1.38 -2.01 6.77
C LEU A 2 1.20 -0.84 7.73
N ALA A 3 1.72 -0.96 8.97
CA ALA A 3 1.67 0.09 9.97
C ALA A 3 2.32 1.42 9.51
N LEU A 4 3.36 1.38 8.67
CA LEU A 4 3.95 2.59 8.09
C LEU A 4 3.00 3.30 7.12
N GLY A 5 2.23 2.54 6.34
CA GLY A 5 1.20 3.09 5.46
C GLY A 5 0.06 3.74 6.26
N ILE A 6 -0.46 3.02 7.25
CA ILE A 6 -1.53 3.52 8.14
C ILE A 6 -1.05 4.74 8.94
N PHE A 7 0.20 4.76 9.39
CA PHE A 7 0.79 5.91 10.08
C PHE A 7 0.74 7.19 9.24
N ILE A 8 0.94 7.11 7.91
CA ILE A 8 0.86 8.30 7.04
C ILE A 8 -0.57 8.84 6.99
N SER A 9 -1.58 7.99 6.78
CA SER A 9 -2.96 8.44 6.66
C SER A 9 -3.54 8.90 8.01
N PHE A 10 -3.39 8.10 9.07
CA PHE A 10 -4.02 8.39 10.36
C PHE A 10 -3.24 9.37 11.22
N ARG A 11 -1.90 9.34 11.18
CA ARG A 11 -1.09 10.19 12.08
C ARG A 11 -0.53 11.42 11.42
N ILE A 12 -0.12 11.32 10.14
CA ILE A 12 0.48 12.46 9.43
C ILE A 12 -0.59 13.32 8.78
N LEU A 13 -1.57 12.73 8.10
CA LEU A 13 -2.66 13.46 7.45
C LEU A 13 -3.85 13.74 8.36
N ASP A 14 -3.95 13.01 9.48
CA ASP A 14 -5.10 13.04 10.39
C ASP A 14 -6.45 12.74 9.68
N ILE A 15 -6.40 11.84 8.69
CA ILE A 15 -7.56 11.45 7.90
C ILE A 15 -7.69 9.92 7.92
N PRO A 16 -8.82 9.37 8.42
CA PRO A 16 -9.03 7.93 8.43
C PRO A 16 -9.19 7.39 7.01
N ASP A 17 -8.41 6.35 6.68
CA ASP A 17 -8.43 5.69 5.38
C ASP A 17 -8.93 4.24 5.50
N LEU A 18 -10.18 4.01 5.09
CA LEU A 18 -10.75 2.66 5.06
C LEU A 18 -10.44 1.92 3.74
N SER A 19 -9.74 2.54 2.79
CA SER A 19 -9.33 1.86 1.56
C SER A 19 -8.19 0.86 1.77
N VAL A 20 -7.54 0.88 2.94
CA VAL A 20 -6.39 0.04 3.32
C VAL A 20 -6.66 -1.44 3.07
N ASP A 21 -7.81 -1.97 3.51
CA ASP A 21 -8.17 -3.39 3.34
C ASP A 21 -8.24 -3.79 1.85
N GLY A 22 -8.86 -2.93 1.02
CA GLY A 22 -8.94 -3.15 -0.42
C GLY A 22 -7.60 -3.05 -1.12
N THR A 23 -6.76 -2.08 -0.72
CA THR A 23 -5.44 -1.84 -1.30
C THR A 23 -4.43 -2.91 -0.88
N PHE A 24 -4.53 -3.43 0.34
CA PHE A 24 -3.74 -4.59 0.76
C PHE A 24 -4.03 -5.79 -0.14
N THR A 25 -5.31 -6.10 -0.35
CA THR A 25 -5.74 -7.18 -1.25
C THR A 25 -5.31 -6.92 -2.69
N LEU A 26 -5.29 -5.67 -3.16
CA LEU A 26 -4.75 -5.31 -4.48
C LEU A 26 -3.27 -5.69 -4.60
N GLY A 27 -2.48 -5.41 -3.56
CA GLY A 27 -1.08 -5.83 -3.48
C GLY A 27 -0.91 -7.34 -3.56
N VAL A 28 -1.76 -8.08 -2.82
CA VAL A 28 -1.83 -9.54 -2.89
C VAL A 28 -2.12 -10.00 -4.33
N ALA A 29 -3.19 -9.50 -4.93
CA ALA A 29 -3.65 -9.90 -6.26
C ALA A 29 -2.59 -9.68 -7.34
N VAL A 30 -2.01 -8.48 -7.40
CA VAL A 30 -0.99 -8.13 -8.40
C VAL A 30 0.28 -8.95 -8.20
N SER A 31 0.72 -9.10 -6.96
CA SER A 31 1.96 -9.85 -6.65
C SER A 31 1.82 -11.34 -6.96
N VAL A 32 0.69 -11.96 -6.60
CA VAL A 32 0.45 -13.39 -6.86
C VAL A 32 0.39 -13.67 -8.36
N MET A 33 -0.31 -12.84 -9.13
CA MET A 33 -0.40 -13.03 -10.59
C MET A 33 0.95 -12.94 -11.28
N GLN A 34 1.78 -11.97 -10.90
CA GLN A 34 3.12 -11.84 -11.48
C GLN A 34 4.08 -12.94 -11.01
N ALA A 35 4.00 -13.35 -9.75
CA ALA A 35 4.79 -14.48 -9.26
C ALA A 35 4.36 -15.80 -9.94
N PHE A 36 3.06 -15.96 -10.23
CA PHE A 36 2.54 -17.10 -11.00
C PHE A 36 3.12 -17.15 -12.41
N ASN A 37 3.32 -15.99 -13.04
CA ASN A 37 3.94 -15.84 -14.37
C ASN A 37 5.48 -15.99 -14.36
N GLY A 38 6.11 -16.12 -13.17
CA GLY A 38 7.55 -16.33 -13.03
C GLY A 38 8.36 -15.09 -12.68
N ASP A 39 7.72 -13.93 -12.49
CA ASP A 39 8.39 -12.65 -12.21
C ASP A 39 8.00 -12.08 -10.83
N PRO A 40 8.45 -12.65 -9.71
CA PRO A 40 8.04 -12.20 -8.36
C PRO A 40 8.50 -10.78 -8.03
N ILE A 41 9.64 -10.32 -8.53
CA ILE A 41 10.16 -8.96 -8.28
C ILE A 41 9.29 -7.92 -9.00
N LYS A 42 8.92 -8.17 -10.25
CA LYS A 42 7.98 -7.31 -10.98
C LYS A 42 6.63 -7.22 -10.28
N GLY A 43 6.19 -8.33 -9.66
CA GLY A 43 4.98 -8.36 -8.85
C GLY A 43 4.98 -7.35 -7.72
N ILE A 44 6.09 -7.23 -6.98
CA ILE A 44 6.22 -6.24 -5.91
C ILE A 44 6.26 -4.81 -6.46
N LEU A 45 7.01 -4.55 -7.52
CA LEU A 45 7.09 -3.20 -8.10
C LEU A 45 5.73 -2.75 -8.64
N LEU A 46 5.03 -3.62 -9.35
CA LEU A 46 3.71 -3.32 -9.89
C LEU A 46 2.67 -3.13 -8.78
N SER A 47 2.77 -3.88 -7.67
CA SER A 47 1.87 -3.69 -6.53
C SER A 47 2.02 -2.32 -5.88
N ILE A 48 3.25 -1.81 -5.74
CA ILE A 48 3.51 -0.45 -5.24
C ILE A 48 2.83 0.60 -6.12
N VAL A 49 2.99 0.48 -7.45
CA VAL A 49 2.37 1.39 -8.41
C VAL A 49 0.84 1.30 -8.36
N ALA A 50 0.30 0.09 -8.33
CA ALA A 50 -1.14 -0.13 -8.24
C ALA A 50 -1.72 0.46 -6.93
N GLY A 51 -1.03 0.27 -5.80
CA GLY A 51 -1.41 0.87 -4.53
C GLY A 51 -1.36 2.40 -4.54
N ALA A 52 -0.31 2.99 -5.16
CA ALA A 52 -0.21 4.44 -5.33
C ALA A 52 -1.37 5.01 -6.16
N ILE A 53 -1.77 4.32 -7.23
CA ILE A 53 -2.92 4.70 -8.06
C ILE A 53 -4.22 4.63 -7.25
N ALA A 54 -4.45 3.52 -6.53
CA ALA A 54 -5.63 3.34 -5.69
C ALA A 54 -5.74 4.44 -4.62
N GLY A 55 -4.64 4.73 -3.90
CA GLY A 55 -4.58 5.81 -2.92
C GLY A 55 -4.81 7.19 -3.54
N SER A 56 -4.28 7.44 -4.75
CA SER A 56 -4.54 8.68 -5.48
C SER A 56 -6.02 8.85 -5.81
N VAL A 57 -6.71 7.77 -6.19
CA VAL A 57 -8.17 7.79 -6.44
C VAL A 57 -8.92 8.16 -5.16
N THR A 58 -8.61 7.53 -4.03
CA THR A 58 -9.20 7.89 -2.73
C THR A 58 -8.94 9.36 -2.39
N GLY A 59 -7.71 9.83 -2.57
CA GLY A 59 -7.35 11.24 -2.34
C GLY A 59 -8.11 12.21 -3.25
N ILE A 60 -8.36 11.86 -4.51
CA ILE A 60 -9.16 12.67 -5.45
C ILE A 60 -10.63 12.71 -5.02
N LEU A 61 -11.21 11.59 -4.60
CA LEU A 61 -12.58 11.53 -4.09
C LEU A 61 -12.77 12.50 -2.91
N ILE A 62 -11.81 12.54 -1.99
CA ILE A 62 -11.86 13.41 -0.81
C ILE A 62 -11.67 14.88 -1.20
N THR A 63 -10.68 15.20 -2.05
CA THR A 63 -10.27 16.59 -2.28
C THR A 63 -11.01 17.27 -3.42
N LYS A 64 -11.33 16.57 -4.50
CA LYS A 64 -11.97 17.13 -5.69
C LYS A 64 -13.48 16.94 -5.70
N LEU A 65 -13.95 15.80 -5.21
CA LEU A 65 -15.38 15.51 -5.15
C LEU A 65 -15.99 15.83 -3.77
N ASN A 66 -15.16 16.28 -2.82
CA ASN A 66 -15.57 16.62 -1.44
C ASN A 66 -16.34 15.48 -0.76
N VAL A 67 -15.99 14.23 -1.07
CA VAL A 67 -16.57 13.05 -0.43
C VAL A 67 -15.99 12.92 0.97
N GLN A 68 -16.83 12.61 1.94
CA GLN A 68 -16.36 12.38 3.31
C GLN A 68 -15.30 11.24 3.32
N PRO A 69 -14.19 11.37 4.06
CA PRO A 69 -13.05 10.44 4.01
C PRO A 69 -13.44 8.98 4.23
N ILE A 70 -14.26 8.71 5.23
CA ILE A 70 -14.75 7.35 5.53
C ILE A 70 -15.51 6.78 4.33
N LEU A 71 -16.40 7.57 3.73
CA LEU A 71 -17.19 7.14 2.58
C LEU A 71 -16.31 6.94 1.34
N ALA A 72 -15.34 7.83 1.09
CA ALA A 72 -14.38 7.68 0.00
C ALA A 72 -13.57 6.38 0.13
N GLY A 73 -13.12 6.05 1.34
CA GLY A 73 -12.43 4.79 1.63
C GLY A 73 -13.28 3.56 1.34
N ILE A 74 -14.56 3.56 1.76
CA ILE A 74 -15.50 2.46 1.50
C ILE A 74 -15.76 2.30 0.00
N ILE A 75 -15.96 3.40 -0.73
CA ILE A 75 -16.17 3.38 -2.18
C ILE A 75 -14.95 2.77 -2.88
N THR A 76 -13.74 3.22 -2.54
CA THR A 76 -12.50 2.70 -3.11
C THR A 76 -12.33 1.22 -2.77
N MET A 77 -12.54 0.82 -1.52
CA MET A 77 -12.45 -0.57 -1.08
C MET A 77 -13.38 -1.49 -1.87
N THR A 78 -14.64 -1.11 -2.04
CA THR A 78 -15.63 -1.91 -2.80
C THR A 78 -15.31 -1.97 -4.29
N ALA A 79 -14.84 -0.88 -4.89
CA ALA A 79 -14.36 -0.86 -6.27
C ALA A 79 -13.15 -1.77 -6.46
N LEU A 80 -12.18 -1.70 -5.53
CA LEU A 80 -10.98 -2.54 -5.55
C LEU A 80 -11.31 -4.02 -5.41
N TYR A 81 -12.33 -4.39 -4.64
CA TYR A 81 -12.76 -5.78 -4.53
C TYR A 81 -13.08 -6.39 -5.90
N SER A 82 -13.84 -5.69 -6.73
CA SER A 82 -14.18 -6.13 -8.09
C SER A 82 -12.95 -6.19 -9.01
N ILE A 83 -12.03 -5.22 -8.86
CA ILE A 83 -10.77 -5.18 -9.62
C ILE A 83 -9.87 -6.35 -9.21
N ASN A 84 -9.75 -6.62 -7.92
CA ASN A 84 -8.93 -7.70 -7.38
C ASN A 84 -9.41 -9.06 -7.88
N LEU A 85 -10.72 -9.31 -7.88
CA LEU A 85 -11.30 -10.53 -8.45
C LEU A 85 -11.00 -10.67 -9.94
N LYS A 86 -11.07 -9.56 -10.69
CA LYS A 86 -10.77 -9.57 -12.12
C LYS A 86 -9.28 -9.81 -12.41
N ILE A 87 -8.38 -9.30 -11.57
CA ILE A 87 -6.93 -9.53 -11.71
C ILE A 87 -6.60 -10.99 -11.40
N MET A 88 -7.22 -11.57 -10.37
CA MET A 88 -6.92 -12.94 -9.93
C MET A 88 -7.62 -14.01 -10.77
N ASP A 89 -8.68 -13.68 -11.52
CA ASP A 89 -9.59 -14.62 -12.22
C ASP A 89 -10.20 -15.73 -11.33
N ARG A 90 -9.73 -15.85 -10.10
CA ARG A 90 -10.16 -16.86 -9.11
C ARG A 90 -10.09 -16.24 -7.71
N PRO A 91 -10.99 -16.66 -6.79
CA PRO A 91 -10.98 -16.13 -5.42
C PRO A 91 -9.71 -16.45 -4.64
N ASN A 92 -9.03 -17.55 -4.99
CA ASN A 92 -7.81 -18.01 -4.33
C ASN A 92 -6.81 -18.56 -5.35
N ILE A 93 -5.53 -18.16 -5.22
CA ILE A 93 -4.44 -18.62 -6.07
C ILE A 93 -3.32 -19.14 -5.18
N SER A 94 -2.86 -20.37 -5.45
CA SER A 94 -1.70 -20.95 -4.78
C SER A 94 -0.45 -20.83 -5.65
N LEU A 95 0.67 -20.40 -5.05
CA LEU A 95 1.99 -20.34 -5.66
C LEU A 95 2.81 -21.61 -5.40
N TYR A 96 2.15 -22.74 -5.14
CA TYR A 96 2.86 -24.01 -4.89
C TYR A 96 3.82 -24.34 -6.05
N LYS A 97 5.10 -24.57 -5.72
CA LYS A 97 6.20 -24.81 -6.68
C LYS A 97 6.53 -23.63 -7.62
N LYS A 98 6.09 -22.41 -7.32
CA LYS A 98 6.49 -21.20 -8.05
C LYS A 98 7.57 -20.45 -7.30
N ASP A 99 8.42 -19.75 -8.03
CA ASP A 99 9.45 -18.91 -7.43
C ASP A 99 8.83 -17.69 -6.78
N THR A 100 9.24 -17.44 -5.55
CA THR A 100 8.90 -16.23 -4.79
C THR A 100 10.19 -15.51 -4.43
N ILE A 101 10.13 -14.27 -3.99
CA ILE A 101 11.32 -13.57 -3.47
C ILE A 101 11.94 -14.34 -2.31
N PHE A 102 11.11 -14.98 -1.50
CA PHE A 102 11.59 -15.78 -0.38
C PHE A 102 12.35 -17.03 -0.84
N THR A 103 11.89 -17.74 -1.87
CA THR A 103 12.64 -18.89 -2.43
C THR A 103 13.95 -18.45 -3.09
N MET A 104 13.96 -17.27 -3.74
CA MET A 104 15.20 -16.68 -4.26
C MET A 104 16.18 -16.31 -3.15
N ALA A 105 15.69 -15.73 -2.05
CA ALA A 105 16.50 -15.36 -0.88
C ALA A 105 17.07 -16.60 -0.16
N GLN A 106 16.42 -17.75 -0.24
CA GLN A 106 16.88 -19.00 0.37
C GLN A 106 18.28 -19.41 -0.13
N LYS A 107 18.59 -19.12 -1.40
CA LYS A 107 19.92 -19.41 -1.99
C LYS A 107 21.06 -18.63 -1.34
N TYR A 108 20.76 -17.47 -0.70
CA TYR A 108 21.75 -16.56 -0.14
C TYR A 108 21.79 -16.56 1.39
N PHE A 109 20.66 -16.79 2.07
CA PHE A 109 20.49 -16.59 3.51
C PHE A 109 20.22 -17.87 4.32
N GLY A 110 20.26 -19.06 3.70
CA GLY A 110 20.05 -20.33 4.41
C GLY A 110 18.73 -20.36 5.18
N ASP A 111 18.74 -20.80 6.44
CA ASP A 111 17.53 -21.02 7.25
C ASP A 111 16.79 -19.72 7.64
N TYR A 112 17.47 -18.57 7.65
CA TYR A 112 16.88 -17.26 8.06
C TYR A 112 16.36 -16.43 6.87
N TYR A 113 16.24 -17.01 5.69
CA TYR A 113 15.88 -16.31 4.45
C TYR A 113 14.57 -15.50 4.54
N LYS A 114 13.55 -16.04 5.23
CA LYS A 114 12.25 -15.35 5.37
C LYS A 114 12.37 -14.07 6.18
N LEU A 115 13.06 -14.15 7.32
CA LEU A 115 13.27 -13.00 8.19
C LEU A 115 14.17 -11.95 7.53
N ALA A 116 15.24 -12.40 6.86
CA ALA A 116 16.17 -11.52 6.17
C ALA A 116 15.48 -10.76 5.02
N ALA A 117 14.74 -11.46 4.14
CA ALA A 117 14.05 -10.82 3.03
C ALA A 117 12.99 -9.82 3.50
N ALA A 118 12.14 -10.19 4.48
CA ALA A 118 11.15 -9.31 5.04
C ALA A 118 11.77 -8.10 5.75
N GLY A 119 12.87 -8.33 6.51
CA GLY A 119 13.61 -7.29 7.20
C GLY A 119 14.26 -6.27 6.26
N ILE A 120 14.88 -6.74 5.18
CA ILE A 120 15.50 -5.87 4.16
C ILE A 120 14.43 -4.95 3.52
N VAL A 121 13.30 -5.51 3.10
CA VAL A 121 12.23 -4.69 2.49
C VAL A 121 11.64 -3.71 3.49
N LEU A 122 11.47 -4.11 4.75
CA LEU A 122 11.00 -3.20 5.82
C LEU A 122 11.98 -2.05 6.04
N VAL A 123 13.29 -2.32 6.15
CA VAL A 123 14.32 -1.30 6.36
C VAL A 123 14.37 -0.34 5.17
N ILE A 124 14.35 -0.86 3.94
CA ILE A 124 14.32 -0.02 2.73
C ILE A 124 13.09 0.89 2.73
N ALA A 125 11.90 0.34 3.00
CA ALA A 125 10.65 1.11 3.05
C ALA A 125 10.70 2.19 4.16
N ALA A 126 11.20 1.84 5.34
CA ALA A 126 11.33 2.78 6.47
C ALA A 126 12.34 3.91 6.17
N VAL A 127 13.50 3.59 5.58
CA VAL A 127 14.52 4.58 5.21
C VAL A 127 14.00 5.52 4.13
N LEU A 128 13.35 4.99 3.09
CA LEU A 128 12.75 5.80 2.03
C LEU A 128 11.67 6.73 2.58
N LEU A 129 10.80 6.21 3.46
CA LEU A 129 9.77 7.02 4.11
C LEU A 129 10.38 8.12 4.99
N PHE A 130 11.38 7.78 5.81
CA PHE A 130 12.07 8.74 6.66
C PHE A 130 12.74 9.85 5.84
N TRP A 131 13.41 9.47 4.75
CA TRP A 131 14.03 10.44 3.84
C TRP A 131 12.98 11.34 3.17
N PHE A 132 11.88 10.74 2.67
CA PHE A 132 10.76 11.48 2.11
C PHE A 132 10.18 12.51 3.09
N LEU A 133 9.97 12.11 4.35
CA LEU A 133 9.40 12.99 5.38
C LEU A 133 10.32 14.17 5.76
N LYS A 134 11.61 14.08 5.45
CA LYS A 134 12.57 15.20 5.60
C LYS A 134 12.61 16.15 4.40
N THR A 135 11.99 15.79 3.28
CA THR A 135 11.90 16.68 2.10
C THR A 135 10.88 17.80 2.34
N GLN A 136 10.94 18.83 1.49
CA GLN A 136 9.93 19.91 1.52
C GLN A 136 8.50 19.37 1.33
N ALA A 137 8.33 18.37 0.48
CA ALA A 137 7.03 17.72 0.27
C ALA A 137 6.54 17.00 1.54
N GLY A 138 7.41 16.26 2.23
CA GLY A 138 7.08 15.60 3.49
C GLY A 138 6.76 16.57 4.62
N MET A 139 7.49 17.69 4.71
CA MET A 139 7.18 18.76 5.68
C MET A 139 5.82 19.41 5.38
N SER A 140 5.54 19.71 4.11
CA SER A 140 4.25 20.25 3.68
C SER A 140 3.10 19.28 3.94
N LEU A 141 3.35 17.98 3.80
CA LEU A 141 2.37 16.94 4.10
C LEU A 141 2.00 16.94 5.60
N ARG A 142 3.00 16.98 6.49
CA ARG A 142 2.78 17.08 7.94
C ARG A 142 2.03 18.35 8.32
N ALA A 143 2.48 19.51 7.79
CA ALA A 143 1.80 20.76 8.04
C ALA A 143 0.33 20.76 7.57
N THR A 144 0.02 20.03 6.47
CA THR A 144 -1.35 19.87 5.96
C THR A 144 -2.24 19.09 6.93
N GLY A 145 -1.70 18.05 7.58
CA GLY A 145 -2.41 17.31 8.62
C GLY A 145 -2.63 18.14 9.89
N ASP A 146 -1.64 18.92 10.30
CA ASP A 146 -1.73 19.75 11.50
C ASP A 146 -2.70 20.93 11.33
N ASN A 147 -2.62 21.66 10.23
CA ASN A 147 -3.50 22.81 9.95
C ASN A 147 -3.58 23.13 8.45
N GLU A 148 -4.63 22.64 7.81
CA GLU A 148 -4.87 22.86 6.38
C GLU A 148 -5.01 24.34 6.00
N TYR A 149 -5.68 25.14 6.84
CA TYR A 149 -5.90 26.59 6.55
C TYR A 149 -4.58 27.36 6.52
N MET A 150 -3.67 27.05 7.45
CA MET A 150 -2.35 27.66 7.51
C MET A 150 -1.50 27.30 6.28
N VAL A 151 -1.58 26.07 5.84
CA VAL A 151 -0.86 25.59 4.65
C VAL A 151 -1.37 26.28 3.38
N ARG A 152 -2.68 26.43 3.25
CA ARG A 152 -3.29 27.18 2.13
C ARG A 152 -2.89 28.66 2.15
N ALA A 153 -2.81 29.29 3.32
CA ALA A 153 -2.34 30.66 3.47
C ALA A 153 -0.87 30.84 3.04
N SER A 154 -0.06 29.78 3.16
CA SER A 154 1.34 29.73 2.71
C SER A 154 1.49 29.38 1.22
N SER A 155 0.43 29.52 0.41
CA SER A 155 0.40 29.21 -1.04
C SER A 155 0.70 27.75 -1.40
N ILE A 156 0.65 26.82 -0.45
CA ILE A 156 0.81 25.39 -0.69
C ILE A 156 -0.57 24.78 -1.00
N ASN A 157 -0.64 23.96 -2.03
CA ASN A 157 -1.89 23.29 -2.41
C ASN A 157 -2.13 22.06 -1.52
N SER A 158 -2.99 22.20 -0.51
CA SER A 158 -3.35 21.15 0.44
C SER A 158 -3.96 19.91 -0.24
N ASP A 159 -4.75 20.11 -1.31
CA ASP A 159 -5.37 19.00 -2.05
C ASP A 159 -4.32 18.08 -2.65
N ARG A 160 -3.27 18.66 -3.27
CA ARG A 160 -2.16 17.86 -3.83
C ARG A 160 -1.39 17.12 -2.73
N MET A 161 -1.20 17.75 -1.57
CA MET A 161 -0.55 17.11 -0.44
C MET A 161 -1.35 15.94 0.07
N LYS A 162 -2.67 16.07 0.22
CA LYS A 162 -3.56 14.97 0.60
C LYS A 162 -3.50 13.81 -0.40
N ILE A 163 -3.66 14.09 -1.70
CA ILE A 163 -3.59 13.06 -2.75
C ILE A 163 -2.26 12.32 -2.71
N MET A 164 -1.14 13.05 -2.58
CA MET A 164 0.20 12.45 -2.49
C MET A 164 0.36 11.60 -1.23
N GLY A 165 -0.16 12.06 -0.10
CA GLY A 165 -0.10 11.31 1.16
C GLY A 165 -0.89 10.00 1.08
N PHE A 166 -2.11 10.01 0.53
CA PHE A 166 -2.88 8.80 0.28
C PHE A 166 -2.19 7.87 -0.72
N ALA A 167 -1.55 8.41 -1.77
CA ALA A 167 -0.79 7.62 -2.73
C ALA A 167 0.36 6.87 -2.08
N ILE A 168 1.16 7.54 -1.25
CA ILE A 168 2.31 6.93 -0.56
C ILE A 168 1.84 5.94 0.52
N ALA A 169 0.81 6.29 1.29
CA ALA A 169 0.23 5.43 2.31
C ALA A 169 -0.22 4.10 1.69
N ASN A 170 -1.03 4.17 0.64
CA ASN A 170 -1.57 2.99 -0.05
C ASN A 170 -0.52 2.23 -0.86
N ALA A 171 0.55 2.88 -1.34
CA ALA A 171 1.71 2.19 -1.94
C ALA A 171 2.41 1.27 -0.92
N LEU A 172 2.60 1.74 0.32
CA LEU A 172 3.19 0.94 1.40
C LEU A 172 2.25 -0.19 1.86
N VAL A 173 0.94 0.08 1.92
CA VAL A 173 -0.07 -0.94 2.23
C VAL A 173 -0.05 -2.05 1.18
N SER A 174 -0.06 -1.69 -0.10
CA SER A 174 -0.01 -2.65 -1.21
C SER A 174 1.30 -3.43 -1.24
N LEU A 175 2.42 -2.79 -0.94
CA LEU A 175 3.71 -3.46 -0.74
C LEU A 175 3.64 -4.51 0.37
N SER A 176 2.97 -4.19 1.48
CA SER A 176 2.76 -5.14 2.58
C SER A 176 1.93 -6.35 2.13
N GLY A 177 0.85 -6.12 1.38
CA GLY A 177 0.03 -7.18 0.79
C GLY A 177 0.83 -8.07 -0.17
N ALA A 178 1.67 -7.47 -1.02
CA ALA A 178 2.54 -8.19 -1.94
C ALA A 178 3.54 -9.10 -1.21
N MET A 179 4.16 -8.60 -0.15
CA MET A 179 5.08 -9.38 0.68
C MET A 179 4.35 -10.51 1.42
N TYR A 180 3.16 -10.24 1.95
CA TYR A 180 2.33 -11.25 2.60
C TYR A 180 1.97 -12.40 1.65
N ALA A 181 1.54 -12.10 0.43
CA ALA A 181 1.17 -13.08 -0.58
C ALA A 181 2.34 -14.00 -0.96
N GLN A 182 3.53 -13.45 -1.14
CA GLN A 182 4.72 -14.24 -1.45
C GLN A 182 5.25 -15.02 -0.25
N TYR A 183 5.06 -14.52 0.97
CA TYR A 183 5.40 -15.23 2.21
C TYR A 183 4.50 -16.45 2.43
N SER A 184 3.19 -16.26 2.30
CA SER A 184 2.20 -17.33 2.45
C SER A 184 2.15 -18.29 1.27
N SER A 185 2.80 -17.92 0.13
CA SER A 185 2.73 -18.64 -1.14
C SER A 185 1.30 -18.87 -1.62
N ALA A 186 0.41 -17.97 -1.26
CA ALA A 186 -1.01 -17.98 -1.62
C ALA A 186 -1.58 -16.56 -1.61
N GLY A 187 -2.58 -16.32 -2.44
CA GLY A 187 -3.36 -15.09 -2.42
C GLY A 187 -4.84 -15.40 -2.37
N ASP A 188 -5.56 -14.70 -1.51
CA ASP A 188 -7.01 -14.77 -1.38
C ASP A 188 -7.60 -13.38 -1.58
N SER A 189 -8.75 -13.29 -2.26
CA SER A 189 -9.48 -12.05 -2.51
C SER A 189 -9.96 -11.33 -1.25
N ASN A 190 -9.97 -12.02 -0.11
CA ASN A 190 -10.35 -11.49 1.20
C ASN A 190 -9.16 -11.28 2.15
N SER A 191 -7.92 -11.43 1.67
CA SER A 191 -6.70 -11.33 2.51
C SER A 191 -6.55 -9.99 3.24
N GLY A 192 -7.16 -8.93 2.74
CA GLY A 192 -7.10 -7.59 3.34
C GLY A 192 -8.15 -7.31 4.39
N THR A 193 -9.15 -8.18 4.54
CA THR A 193 -10.26 -7.92 5.46
C THR A 193 -9.76 -7.86 6.91
N GLY A 194 -9.94 -6.71 7.56
CA GLY A 194 -9.50 -6.48 8.93
C GLY A 194 -8.03 -6.11 9.09
N MET A 195 -7.27 -5.95 8.02
CA MET A 195 -5.86 -5.53 8.10
C MET A 195 -5.70 -4.12 8.65
N LEU A 196 -6.71 -3.27 8.49
CA LEU A 196 -6.75 -1.94 9.12
C LEU A 196 -6.62 -2.01 10.64
N VAL A 197 -7.18 -3.04 11.27
CA VAL A 197 -7.16 -3.20 12.74
C VAL A 197 -5.82 -3.74 13.24
N VAL A 198 -5.09 -4.45 12.38
CA VAL A 198 -3.79 -5.06 12.71
C VAL A 198 -2.64 -4.04 12.61
N GLY A 199 -2.76 -3.01 11.79
CA GLY A 199 -1.75 -1.97 11.57
C GLY A 199 -1.89 -0.78 12.48
#